data_2841f96c06f5de5dcf2da7c780879a76
#
_entry.id   2841f96c06f5de5dcf2da7c780879a76
#
_cell.length_a   1.000
_cell.length_b   1.000
_cell.length_c   1.000
_cell.angle_alpha   90.00
_cell.angle_beta   90.00
_cell.angle_gamma   90.00
#
_symmetry.space_group_name_H-M   'P 1'
#
loop_
_entity.id
_entity.type
_entity.pdbx_description
1 polymer ?
#
loop_
_entity_poly.entity_id
_entity_poly.type
_entity_poly.pdbx_seq_one_letter_code
_entity_poly.pdbx_strand_id
1 'polypeptide(L)'
;RFALTPKRLGLWLAHVGLILLLLGQLLSDLLSQESTLHLREGQARNYSEAERETELAVVEAAGADTDNVVVIPQRLLAQEKTIAPGRLPFAVRVRKFFANSEVAEPTAAAAQPAAATQGIGRHAIVRGLARATAMNTRDVPSAVVEIETPQGSLGTWLLSEFIGEPQSLVWSNRTYQLTLRPRR
;
A
#
# COMPACT_ATOMS: atom_id res chain seq x y z
N ARG A 1 39.63 24.51 24.40
CA ARG A 1 40.27 24.68 23.10
C ARG A 1 40.61 23.32 22.53
N PHE A 2 39.91 22.90 21.50
CA PHE A 2 40.22 21.67 20.77
C PHE A 2 41.43 21.97 19.87
N ALA A 3 42.60 21.49 20.23
CA ALA A 3 43.83 21.64 19.44
C ALA A 3 44.06 20.37 18.62
N LEU A 4 43.98 20.50 17.30
CA LEU A 4 44.41 19.49 16.34
C LEU A 4 45.96 19.41 16.41
N THR A 5 46.51 18.52 17.20
CA THR A 5 47.95 18.24 17.24
C THR A 5 48.27 16.93 16.53
N PRO A 6 49.40 16.82 15.84
CA PRO A 6 49.80 15.58 15.14
C PRO A 6 49.80 14.35 16.06
N LYS A 7 50.11 14.53 17.32
CA LYS A 7 50.11 13.47 18.34
C LYS A 7 48.70 12.90 18.64
N ARG A 8 47.64 13.63 18.32
CA ARG A 8 46.26 13.21 18.55
C ARG A 8 45.48 12.87 17.25
N LEU A 9 46.18 12.90 16.13
CA LEU A 9 45.58 12.66 14.82
C LEU A 9 44.90 11.27 14.74
N GLY A 10 45.59 10.24 15.29
CA GLY A 10 45.02 8.89 15.32
C GLY A 10 43.71 8.79 16.11
N LEU A 11 43.64 9.50 17.25
CA LEU A 11 42.42 9.55 18.07
C LEU A 11 41.26 10.21 17.29
N TRP A 12 41.53 11.34 16.59
CA TRP A 12 40.55 12.03 15.78
C TRP A 12 40.08 11.18 14.61
N LEU A 13 41.01 10.51 13.91
CA LEU A 13 40.68 9.61 12.82
C LEU A 13 39.78 8.44 13.27
N ALA A 14 40.07 7.88 14.45
CA ALA A 14 39.23 6.82 15.01
C ALA A 14 37.81 7.29 15.32
N HIS A 15 37.64 8.47 15.89
CA HIS A 15 36.30 9.03 16.18
C HIS A 15 35.56 9.41 14.91
N VAL A 16 36.22 10.06 13.94
CA VAL A 16 35.62 10.38 12.64
C VAL A 16 35.21 9.11 11.91
N GLY A 17 36.06 8.07 11.90
CA GLY A 17 35.77 6.78 11.30
C GLY A 17 34.54 6.14 11.93
N LEU A 18 34.44 6.15 13.26
CA LEU A 18 33.26 5.63 13.96
C LEU A 18 31.99 6.41 13.63
N ILE A 19 32.07 7.75 13.60
CA ILE A 19 30.92 8.61 13.22
C ILE A 19 30.49 8.32 11.78
N LEU A 20 31.41 8.18 10.84
CA LEU A 20 31.10 7.86 9.45
C LEU A 20 30.46 6.48 9.31
N LEU A 21 30.91 5.51 10.10
CA LEU A 21 30.32 4.16 10.12
C LEU A 21 28.86 4.22 10.61
N LEU A 22 28.61 4.93 11.72
CA LEU A 22 27.25 5.09 12.25
C LEU A 22 26.34 5.86 11.31
N LEU A 23 26.86 6.93 10.68
CA LEU A 23 26.12 7.68 9.66
C LEU A 23 25.83 6.83 8.43
N GLY A 24 26.79 6.01 8.00
CA GLY A 24 26.60 5.07 6.88
C GLY A 24 25.48 4.07 7.17
N GLN A 25 25.48 3.48 8.36
CA GLN A 25 24.42 2.57 8.78
C GLN A 25 23.06 3.29 8.83
N LEU A 26 23.00 4.46 9.45
CA LEU A 26 21.77 5.25 9.51
C LEU A 26 21.23 5.60 8.13
N LEU A 27 22.08 6.02 7.21
CA LEU A 27 21.70 6.32 5.83
C LEU A 27 21.22 5.07 5.09
N SER A 28 21.87 3.94 5.29
CA SER A 28 21.45 2.66 4.71
C SER A 28 20.05 2.29 5.21
N ASP A 29 19.78 2.39 6.51
CA ASP A 29 18.47 2.05 7.07
C ASP A 29 17.36 3.00 6.60
N LEU A 30 17.68 4.30 6.43
CA LEU A 30 16.71 5.30 5.98
C LEU A 30 16.41 5.25 4.48
N LEU A 31 17.38 4.85 3.66
CA LEU A 31 17.28 4.90 2.19
C LEU A 31 17.06 3.52 1.57
N SER A 32 17.21 2.43 2.32
CA SER A 32 16.99 1.08 1.79
C SER A 32 15.52 0.85 1.47
N GLN A 33 15.29 0.21 0.33
CA GLN A 33 13.97 -0.27 -0.07
C GLN A 33 14.04 -1.80 -0.10
N GLU A 34 13.31 -2.41 0.81
CA GLU A 34 13.21 -3.86 0.89
C GLU A 34 12.06 -4.35 0.03
N SER A 35 12.33 -5.34 -0.81
CA SER A 35 11.31 -6.02 -1.61
C SER A 35 11.56 -7.53 -1.60
N THR A 36 10.49 -8.30 -1.61
CA THR A 36 10.53 -9.75 -1.58
C THR A 36 10.01 -10.33 -2.88
N LEU A 37 10.73 -11.29 -3.43
CA LEU A 37 10.31 -12.05 -4.59
C LEU A 37 9.93 -13.47 -4.16
N HIS A 38 8.64 -13.79 -4.21
CA HIS A 38 8.14 -15.12 -3.90
C HIS A 38 8.08 -15.97 -5.17
N LEU A 39 8.87 -17.03 -5.24
CA LEU A 39 8.88 -17.99 -6.35
C LEU A 39 8.64 -19.41 -5.82
N ARG A 40 7.84 -20.18 -6.56
CA ARG A 40 7.78 -21.64 -6.41
C ARG A 40 8.66 -22.28 -7.47
N GLU A 41 9.05 -23.52 -7.25
CA GLU A 41 9.81 -24.29 -8.23
C GLU A 41 9.09 -24.31 -9.59
N GLY A 42 9.84 -23.99 -10.66
CA GLY A 42 9.29 -23.88 -12.03
C GLY A 42 8.57 -22.59 -12.36
N GLN A 43 8.40 -21.64 -11.41
CA GLN A 43 7.80 -20.34 -11.69
C GLN A 43 8.84 -19.30 -12.09
N ALA A 44 8.45 -18.39 -13.00
CA ALA A 44 9.17 -17.16 -13.31
C ALA A 44 8.27 -15.95 -12.97
N ARG A 45 8.84 -14.92 -12.38
CA ARG A 45 8.18 -13.63 -12.14
C ARG A 45 9.12 -12.49 -12.52
N ASN A 46 8.56 -11.42 -13.03
CA ASN A 46 9.28 -10.21 -13.46
C ASN A 46 9.07 -9.02 -12.51
N TYR A 47 8.56 -9.25 -11.31
CA TYR A 47 8.34 -8.23 -10.29
C TYR A 47 8.66 -8.76 -8.90
N SER A 48 9.09 -7.85 -8.02
CA SER A 48 9.16 -8.05 -6.57
C SER A 48 8.08 -7.24 -5.88
N GLU A 49 7.72 -7.61 -4.66
CA GLU A 49 6.71 -6.95 -3.85
C GLU A 49 7.38 -6.19 -2.70
N ALA A 50 7.08 -4.89 -2.60
CA ALA A 50 7.62 -4.05 -1.53
C ALA A 50 7.03 -4.46 -0.18
N GLU A 51 7.85 -4.50 0.87
CA GLU A 51 7.39 -4.96 2.18
C GLU A 51 6.53 -3.91 2.93
N ARG A 52 6.77 -2.63 2.66
CA ARG A 52 6.17 -1.54 3.44
C ARG A 52 5.35 -0.55 2.61
N GLU A 53 5.26 -0.76 1.32
CA GLU A 53 4.50 0.10 0.42
C GLU A 53 3.38 -0.65 -0.26
N THR A 54 2.22 -0.03 -0.26
CA THR A 54 0.98 -0.54 -0.83
C THR A 54 0.53 0.28 -2.03
N GLU A 55 -0.13 -0.36 -2.95
CA GLU A 55 -0.76 0.28 -4.11
C GLU A 55 -2.17 -0.24 -4.33
N LEU A 56 -3.06 0.63 -4.79
CA LEU A 56 -4.33 0.22 -5.38
C LEU A 56 -4.11 -0.03 -6.87
N ALA A 57 -4.26 -1.26 -7.29
CA ALA A 57 -4.25 -1.64 -8.70
C ALA A 57 -5.68 -1.74 -9.23
N VAL A 58 -5.93 -1.08 -10.35
CA VAL A 58 -7.13 -1.21 -11.16
C VAL A 58 -6.73 -1.92 -12.44
N VAL A 59 -7.21 -3.13 -12.61
CA VAL A 59 -6.85 -4.01 -13.73
C VAL A 59 -8.04 -4.15 -14.65
N GLU A 60 -7.86 -3.86 -15.92
CA GLU A 60 -8.80 -4.12 -17.00
C GLU A 60 -8.22 -5.20 -17.91
N ALA A 61 -8.94 -6.30 -18.11
CA ALA A 61 -8.53 -7.31 -19.07
C ALA A 61 -8.58 -6.72 -20.48
N ALA A 62 -7.42 -6.59 -21.13
CA ALA A 62 -7.32 -5.99 -22.46
C ALA A 62 -7.29 -7.01 -23.60
N GLY A 63 -7.04 -8.29 -23.30
CA GLY A 63 -6.96 -9.39 -24.25
C GLY A 63 -6.75 -10.73 -23.55
N ALA A 64 -6.40 -11.76 -24.33
CA ALA A 64 -6.18 -13.11 -23.77
C ALA A 64 -4.95 -13.17 -22.85
N ASP A 65 -3.91 -12.39 -23.17
CA ASP A 65 -2.61 -12.48 -22.50
C ASP A 65 -2.10 -11.12 -21.95
N THR A 66 -2.94 -10.08 -22.00
CA THR A 66 -2.53 -8.73 -21.59
C THR A 66 -3.60 -8.04 -20.77
N ASP A 67 -3.18 -7.35 -19.71
CA ASP A 67 -4.01 -6.53 -18.87
C ASP A 67 -3.56 -5.06 -18.92
N ASN A 68 -4.51 -4.14 -18.91
CA ASN A 68 -4.24 -2.74 -18.65
C ASN A 68 -4.27 -2.51 -17.14
N VAL A 69 -3.15 -2.15 -16.56
CA VAL A 69 -3.05 -1.90 -15.12
C VAL A 69 -2.81 -0.41 -14.86
N VAL A 70 -3.69 0.18 -14.07
CA VAL A 70 -3.52 1.54 -13.53
C VAL A 70 -3.26 1.43 -12.03
N VAL A 71 -2.16 2.01 -11.57
CA VAL A 71 -1.70 1.92 -10.18
C VAL A 71 -1.84 3.27 -9.50
N ILE A 72 -2.43 3.27 -8.32
CA ILE A 72 -2.50 4.43 -7.42
C ILE A 72 -1.64 4.12 -6.19
N PRO A 73 -0.49 4.79 -6.02
CA PRO A 73 0.42 4.51 -4.92
C PRO A 73 -0.14 4.97 -3.57
N GLN A 74 0.28 4.30 -2.51
CA GLN A 74 -0.13 4.56 -1.12
C GLN A 74 -0.09 6.04 -0.72
N ARG A 75 0.93 6.78 -1.17
CA ARG A 75 1.07 8.22 -0.88
C ARG A 75 -0.10 9.07 -1.38
N LEU A 76 -0.76 8.64 -2.45
CA LEU A 76 -1.97 9.30 -2.97
C LEU A 76 -3.21 8.81 -2.22
N LEU A 77 -3.29 7.54 -1.87
CA LEU A 77 -4.39 6.98 -1.06
C LEU A 77 -4.45 7.66 0.32
N ALA A 78 -3.29 7.88 0.94
CA ALA A 78 -3.19 8.53 2.24
C ALA A 78 -3.65 10.02 2.26
N GLN A 79 -3.81 10.65 1.10
CA GLN A 79 -4.34 12.01 1.00
C GLN A 79 -5.88 12.07 1.15
N GLU A 80 -6.55 10.93 1.05
CA GLU A 80 -8.03 10.82 1.17
C GLU A 80 -8.76 11.80 0.23
N LYS A 81 -8.32 11.87 -1.04
CA LYS A 81 -8.85 12.76 -2.07
C LYS A 81 -9.39 11.99 -3.27
N THR A 82 -10.06 12.70 -4.15
CA THR A 82 -10.45 12.17 -5.45
C THR A 82 -9.24 12.18 -6.38
N ILE A 83 -8.96 11.03 -6.99
CA ILE A 83 -7.87 10.79 -7.94
C ILE A 83 -8.52 10.41 -9.27
N ALA A 84 -8.22 11.18 -10.32
CA ALA A 84 -8.71 10.92 -11.67
C ALA A 84 -7.52 10.57 -12.58
N PRO A 85 -7.10 9.29 -12.62
CA PRO A 85 -6.05 8.85 -13.52
C PRO A 85 -6.56 8.98 -14.97
N GLY A 86 -5.83 9.68 -15.84
CA GLY A 86 -6.27 9.92 -17.22
C GLY A 86 -6.48 8.66 -18.08
N ARG A 87 -6.09 7.49 -17.58
CA ARG A 87 -6.30 6.19 -18.24
C ARG A 87 -7.58 5.47 -17.80
N LEU A 88 -8.23 5.91 -16.74
CA LEU A 88 -9.50 5.34 -16.28
C LEU A 88 -10.68 6.21 -16.71
N PRO A 89 -11.82 5.63 -17.10
CA PRO A 89 -13.03 6.38 -17.46
C PRO A 89 -13.82 6.87 -16.25
N PHE A 90 -13.29 6.70 -15.05
CA PHE A 90 -13.88 7.10 -13.77
C PHE A 90 -12.81 7.61 -12.83
N ALA A 91 -13.23 8.35 -11.82
CA ALA A 91 -12.37 8.79 -10.73
C ALA A 91 -12.50 7.85 -9.52
N VAL A 92 -11.41 7.72 -8.78
CA VAL A 92 -11.35 6.97 -7.53
C VAL A 92 -11.27 7.98 -6.39
N ARG A 93 -12.34 8.10 -5.62
CA ARG A 93 -12.36 8.92 -4.42
C ARG A 93 -12.01 8.09 -3.20
N VAL A 94 -10.90 8.40 -2.57
CA VAL A 94 -10.51 7.73 -1.33
C VAL A 94 -11.30 8.33 -0.18
N ARG A 95 -12.23 7.56 0.37
CA ARG A 95 -13.06 7.96 1.51
C ARG A 95 -12.30 7.84 2.82
N LYS A 96 -11.53 6.76 2.95
CA LYS A 96 -10.67 6.51 4.10
C LYS A 96 -9.52 5.59 3.73
N PHE A 97 -8.34 5.89 4.25
CA PHE A 97 -7.17 5.04 4.16
C PHE A 97 -6.66 4.69 5.57
N PHE A 98 -6.43 3.42 5.80
CA PHE A 98 -5.86 2.89 7.03
C PHE A 98 -4.49 2.29 6.71
N ALA A 99 -3.44 2.85 7.31
CA ALA A 99 -2.09 2.32 7.13
C ALA A 99 -1.90 0.96 7.82
N ASN A 100 -2.67 0.70 8.89
CA ASN A 100 -2.81 -0.59 9.55
C ASN A 100 -4.26 -0.76 9.99
N SER A 101 -4.84 -1.93 9.81
CA SER A 101 -6.25 -2.17 10.08
C SER A 101 -6.56 -3.63 10.36
N GLU A 102 -7.70 -3.83 10.97
CA GLU A 102 -8.36 -5.11 11.14
C GLU A 102 -9.66 -5.10 10.34
N VAL A 103 -9.88 -6.13 9.55
CA VAL A 103 -11.13 -6.38 8.82
C VAL A 103 -11.81 -7.57 9.46
N ALA A 104 -13.06 -7.40 9.84
CA ALA A 104 -13.85 -8.43 10.52
C ALA A 104 -15.26 -8.48 9.96
N GLU A 105 -15.94 -9.59 10.19
CA GLU A 105 -17.38 -9.69 9.94
C GLU A 105 -18.17 -8.94 11.03
N PRO A 106 -19.29 -8.29 10.68
CA PRO A 106 -20.16 -7.64 11.65
C PRO A 106 -20.71 -8.69 12.62
N THR A 107 -20.46 -8.50 13.90
CA THR A 107 -21.10 -9.33 14.93
C THR A 107 -22.40 -8.69 15.38
N ALA A 108 -23.39 -9.49 15.77
CA ALA A 108 -24.69 -9.00 16.26
C ALA A 108 -24.59 -8.03 17.46
N ALA A 109 -23.48 -8.09 18.19
CA ALA A 109 -23.20 -7.23 19.34
C ALA A 109 -22.58 -5.86 18.94
N ALA A 110 -22.01 -5.73 17.74
CA ALA A 110 -21.41 -4.50 17.24
C ALA A 110 -22.24 -3.98 16.07
N ALA A 111 -23.25 -3.14 16.36
CA ALA A 111 -24.06 -2.47 15.34
C ALA A 111 -23.23 -1.38 14.60
N GLN A 112 -22.11 -1.79 13.98
CA GLN A 112 -21.34 -0.90 13.12
C GLN A 112 -21.85 -1.01 11.68
N PRO A 113 -21.97 0.13 10.97
CA PRO A 113 -22.35 0.11 9.57
C PRO A 113 -21.32 -0.64 8.74
N ALA A 114 -21.79 -1.29 7.67
CA ALA A 114 -20.91 -1.93 6.70
C ALA A 114 -19.86 -0.94 6.18
N ALA A 115 -18.64 -1.42 5.99
CA ALA A 115 -17.53 -0.57 5.57
C ALA A 115 -17.71 -0.01 4.15
N ALA A 116 -18.50 -0.69 3.31
CA ALA A 116 -18.74 -0.27 1.93
C ALA A 116 -20.12 -0.73 1.43
N THR A 117 -20.54 -0.20 0.29
CA THR A 117 -21.84 -0.51 -0.34
C THR A 117 -21.74 -1.61 -1.39
N GLN A 118 -20.53 -1.97 -1.81
CA GLN A 118 -20.26 -2.96 -2.86
C GLN A 118 -19.22 -3.99 -2.38
N GLY A 119 -19.17 -5.10 -3.10
CA GLY A 119 -18.20 -6.15 -2.86
C GLY A 119 -18.24 -6.74 -1.45
N ILE A 120 -17.10 -7.20 -0.98
CA ILE A 120 -16.93 -7.82 0.35
C ILE A 120 -17.24 -6.83 1.48
N GLY A 121 -16.98 -5.55 1.26
CA GLY A 121 -17.21 -4.48 2.25
C GLY A 121 -18.67 -4.30 2.68
N ARG A 122 -19.64 -4.88 1.96
CA ARG A 122 -21.06 -4.91 2.35
C ARG A 122 -21.31 -5.75 3.61
N HIS A 123 -20.43 -6.72 3.84
CA HIS A 123 -20.52 -7.70 4.92
C HIS A 123 -19.27 -7.66 5.81
N ALA A 124 -18.55 -6.55 5.79
CA ALA A 124 -17.35 -6.38 6.59
C ALA A 124 -17.35 -5.03 7.30
N ILE A 125 -16.68 -5.00 8.45
CA ILE A 125 -16.31 -3.79 9.16
C ILE A 125 -14.79 -3.62 9.09
N VAL A 126 -14.31 -2.39 9.07
CA VAL A 126 -12.88 -2.09 9.11
C VAL A 126 -12.58 -1.16 10.28
N ARG A 127 -11.55 -1.48 11.04
CA ARG A 127 -11.07 -0.69 12.16
C ARG A 127 -9.60 -0.37 11.98
N GLY A 128 -9.25 0.92 12.07
CA GLY A 128 -7.86 1.35 12.07
C GLY A 128 -7.15 0.91 13.35
N LEU A 129 -5.92 0.44 13.18
CA LEU A 129 -5.00 0.08 14.26
C LEU A 129 -3.79 1.01 14.26
N ALA A 130 -3.07 1.04 15.39
CA ALA A 130 -1.76 1.66 15.44
C ALA A 130 -0.79 0.94 14.49
N ARG A 131 0.17 1.68 13.93
CA ARG A 131 1.22 1.06 13.12
C ARG A 131 2.03 0.08 13.93
N ALA A 132 2.39 -1.02 13.31
CA ALA A 132 3.29 -2.01 13.91
C ALA A 132 4.67 -1.38 14.13
N THR A 133 5.19 -1.50 15.35
CA THR A 133 6.53 -1.02 15.73
C THR A 133 7.52 -2.17 15.91
N ALA A 134 7.02 -3.39 16.04
CA ALA A 134 7.86 -4.58 16.16
C ALA A 134 8.38 -5.02 14.78
N MET A 135 9.63 -5.41 14.69
CA MET A 135 10.30 -5.79 13.43
C MET A 135 9.66 -7.02 12.75
N ASN A 136 8.98 -7.87 13.52
CA ASN A 136 8.34 -9.10 13.04
C ASN A 136 6.82 -8.95 12.79
N THR A 137 6.30 -7.73 12.87
CA THR A 137 4.87 -7.45 12.67
C THR A 137 4.72 -6.53 11.47
N ARG A 138 3.86 -6.91 10.54
CA ARG A 138 3.56 -6.12 9.35
C ARG A 138 2.24 -5.39 9.52
N ASP A 139 2.19 -4.15 9.05
CA ASP A 139 0.94 -3.42 8.88
C ASP A 139 0.07 -4.09 7.80
N VAL A 140 -1.24 -4.09 8.00
CA VAL A 140 -2.24 -4.55 7.03
C VAL A 140 -3.05 -3.36 6.55
N PRO A 141 -2.66 -2.74 5.44
CA PRO A 141 -3.37 -1.58 4.92
C PRO A 141 -4.76 -1.92 4.39
N SER A 142 -5.68 -0.96 4.57
CA SER A 142 -7.02 -1.01 3.97
C SER A 142 -7.43 0.36 3.45
N ALA A 143 -8.26 0.37 2.42
CA ALA A 143 -8.83 1.58 1.87
C ALA A 143 -10.33 1.40 1.60
N VAL A 144 -11.12 2.41 1.94
CA VAL A 144 -12.50 2.55 1.48
C VAL A 144 -12.49 3.55 0.34
N VAL A 145 -12.79 3.07 -0.86
CA VAL A 145 -12.79 3.88 -2.07
C VAL A 145 -14.19 3.96 -2.67
N GLU A 146 -14.53 5.10 -3.21
CA GLU A 146 -15.75 5.31 -4.00
C GLU A 146 -15.37 5.51 -5.45
N ILE A 147 -16.13 4.90 -6.35
CA ILE A 147 -15.94 5.06 -7.78
C ILE A 147 -16.93 6.09 -8.30
N GLU A 148 -16.40 7.20 -8.77
CA GLU A 148 -17.17 8.34 -9.30
C GLU A 148 -17.07 8.36 -10.82
N THR A 149 -18.22 8.35 -11.48
CA THR A 149 -18.35 8.44 -12.93
C THR A 149 -19.05 9.75 -13.31
N PRO A 150 -19.03 10.17 -14.59
CA PRO A 150 -19.81 11.31 -15.04
C PRO A 150 -21.32 11.18 -14.80
N GLN A 151 -21.82 9.96 -14.63
CA GLN A 151 -23.23 9.66 -14.38
C GLN A 151 -23.55 9.56 -12.87
N GLY A 152 -22.55 9.63 -12.01
CA GLY A 152 -22.70 9.56 -10.56
C GLY A 152 -21.82 8.48 -9.92
N SER A 153 -22.05 8.22 -8.64
CA SER A 153 -21.31 7.22 -7.87
C SER A 153 -21.81 5.81 -8.18
N LEU A 154 -20.89 4.90 -8.40
CA LEU A 154 -21.18 3.46 -8.52
C LEU A 154 -21.20 2.76 -7.15
N GLY A 155 -20.85 3.46 -6.09
CA GLY A 155 -20.79 2.95 -4.73
C GLY A 155 -19.37 2.93 -4.16
N THR A 156 -19.22 2.30 -3.00
CA THR A 156 -17.97 2.21 -2.27
C THR A 156 -17.51 0.77 -2.14
N TRP A 157 -16.19 0.55 -2.18
CA TRP A 157 -15.52 -0.74 -1.99
C TRP A 157 -14.55 -0.67 -0.81
N LEU A 158 -14.55 -1.70 0.00
CA LEU A 158 -13.49 -1.96 0.97
C LEU A 158 -12.42 -2.83 0.32
N LEU A 159 -11.23 -2.29 0.19
CA LEU A 159 -10.05 -2.98 -0.33
C LEU A 159 -9.04 -3.12 0.79
N SER A 160 -8.49 -4.30 0.98
CA SER A 160 -7.51 -4.60 2.03
C SER A 160 -6.50 -5.63 1.54
N GLU A 161 -5.26 -5.50 1.97
CA GLU A 161 -4.27 -6.56 1.75
C GLU A 161 -4.64 -7.87 2.46
N PHE A 162 -5.41 -7.79 3.54
CA PHE A 162 -5.94 -8.97 4.24
C PHE A 162 -6.90 -9.77 3.37
N ILE A 163 -7.75 -9.09 2.60
CA ILE A 163 -8.71 -9.73 1.71
C ILE A 163 -7.99 -10.46 0.57
N GLY A 164 -6.92 -9.84 0.02
CA GLY A 164 -6.08 -10.44 -1.01
C GLY A 164 -6.75 -10.70 -2.37
N GLU A 165 -8.07 -10.79 -2.41
CA GLU A 165 -8.84 -11.09 -3.62
C GLU A 165 -9.22 -9.81 -4.36
N PRO A 166 -9.06 -9.78 -5.70
CA PRO A 166 -9.55 -8.69 -6.52
C PRO A 166 -11.07 -8.60 -6.49
N GLN A 167 -11.61 -7.39 -6.37
CA GLN A 167 -13.06 -7.15 -6.39
C GLN A 167 -13.48 -6.55 -7.72
N SER A 168 -14.52 -7.13 -8.31
CA SER A 168 -15.00 -6.75 -9.63
C SER A 168 -15.84 -5.46 -9.60
N LEU A 169 -15.61 -4.62 -10.59
CA LEU A 169 -16.37 -3.43 -10.92
C LEU A 169 -16.74 -3.49 -12.40
N VAL A 170 -18.03 -3.37 -12.73
CA VAL A 170 -18.49 -3.30 -14.12
C VAL A 170 -18.90 -1.87 -14.45
N TRP A 171 -18.31 -1.30 -15.51
CA TRP A 171 -18.62 0.02 -16.02
C TRP A 171 -18.51 0.08 -17.56
N SER A 172 -19.51 0.64 -18.22
CA SER A 172 -19.54 0.80 -19.69
C SER A 172 -19.21 -0.48 -20.46
N ASN A 173 -19.81 -1.61 -20.06
CA ASN A 173 -19.60 -2.95 -20.62
C ASN A 173 -18.17 -3.48 -20.52
N ARG A 174 -17.37 -2.94 -19.58
CA ARG A 174 -16.03 -3.40 -19.25
C ARG A 174 -15.96 -3.82 -17.79
N THR A 175 -15.15 -4.82 -17.52
CA THR A 175 -14.92 -5.32 -16.18
C THR A 175 -13.55 -4.88 -15.70
N TYR A 176 -13.51 -4.25 -14.54
CA TYR A 176 -12.30 -3.85 -13.83
C TYR A 176 -12.17 -4.67 -12.57
N GLN A 177 -10.95 -5.00 -12.21
CA GLN A 177 -10.61 -5.65 -10.95
C GLN A 177 -9.88 -4.64 -10.06
N LEU A 178 -10.42 -4.43 -8.86
CA LEU A 178 -9.84 -3.54 -7.85
C LEU A 178 -9.14 -4.39 -6.80
N THR A 179 -7.87 -4.13 -6.55
CA THR A 179 -7.13 -4.82 -5.49
C THR A 179 -6.16 -3.87 -4.80
N LEU A 180 -6.10 -3.97 -3.48
CA LEU A 180 -5.06 -3.36 -2.68
C LEU A 180 -3.98 -4.42 -2.44
N ARG A 181 -2.75 -4.13 -2.85
CA ARG A 181 -1.66 -5.10 -2.84
C ARG A 181 -0.33 -4.43 -2.50
N PRO A 182 0.71 -5.19 -2.09
CA PRO A 182 2.07 -4.69 -2.05
C PRO A 182 2.48 -4.09 -3.39
N ARG A 183 3.22 -2.99 -3.36
CA ARG A 183 3.74 -2.34 -4.58
C ARG A 183 4.63 -3.30 -5.36
N ARG A 184 4.41 -3.37 -6.67
CA ARG A 184 5.18 -4.19 -7.63
C ARG A 184 6.03 -3.32 -8.55
#